data_0441ba358e6087de06b372808d8be606
#
_entry.id   0441ba358e6087de06b372808d8be606
#
_cell.length_a   1.000
_cell.length_b   1.000
_cell.length_c   1.000
_cell.angle_alpha   90.00
_cell.angle_beta   90.00
_cell.angle_gamma   90.00
#
_symmetry.space_group_name_H-M   'P 1'
#
loop_
_entity.id
_entity.type
_entity.pdbx_description
1 polymer ?
#
loop_
_entity_poly.entity_id
_entity_poly.type
_entity_poly.pdbx_seq_one_letter_code
_entity_poly.pdbx_strand_id
1 'polypeptide(L)'
;MRQKRKVFSVSNLTLFLTLACTLAFFTGCVAPFSDIQSAKLLGKGNVEVTPSFSSVSMSSEGETQHVQNHYGVQAGFGLSGFMDLRLRYERITGDLDAETSFGVNVIGFGPKFRLAKNWLALYVPVGFAFGNDITIADTWQVHPTLLGTWAFGKSFELNPSAKIMIPLKKDEFDTLYAFNLGAAISTDVSKWAVRPEIGICTNFQGGHFMQFSVGLTLSSGLFKK
;
A
#
# COMPACT_ATOMS: atom_id res chain seq x y z
N MET A 1 42.95 -8.49 45.55
CA MET A 1 41.86 -7.94 44.73
C MET A 1 41.56 -8.88 43.58
N ARG A 2 40.41 -9.57 43.62
CA ARG A 2 39.98 -10.52 42.57
C ARG A 2 39.04 -9.77 41.58
N GLN A 3 39.51 -9.53 40.36
CA GLN A 3 38.73 -8.97 39.26
C GLN A 3 37.74 -10.04 38.72
N LYS A 4 36.42 -9.84 38.94
CA LYS A 4 35.38 -10.66 38.37
C LYS A 4 35.28 -10.33 36.87
N ARG A 5 35.78 -11.18 35.97
CA ARG A 5 35.49 -11.14 34.56
C ARG A 5 33.99 -11.41 34.36
N LYS A 6 33.24 -10.43 33.85
CA LYS A 6 31.86 -10.62 33.36
C LYS A 6 31.92 -11.51 32.13
N VAL A 7 31.52 -12.76 32.27
CA VAL A 7 31.29 -13.64 31.10
C VAL A 7 30.02 -13.15 30.42
N PHE A 8 30.15 -12.54 29.25
CA PHE A 8 29.01 -12.26 28.39
C PHE A 8 28.40 -13.59 27.97
N SER A 9 27.17 -13.86 28.41
CA SER A 9 26.45 -15.07 28.06
C SER A 9 26.13 -15.09 26.58
N VAL A 10 26.36 -16.21 25.90
CA VAL A 10 26.03 -16.45 24.48
C VAL A 10 24.55 -16.12 24.19
N SER A 11 23.68 -16.33 25.18
CA SER A 11 22.27 -15.97 25.15
C SER A 11 22.01 -14.47 24.94
N ASN A 12 22.85 -13.60 25.52
CA ASN A 12 22.70 -12.15 25.33
C ASN A 12 23.19 -11.69 23.95
N LEU A 13 24.16 -12.40 23.37
CA LEU A 13 24.66 -12.11 22.02
C LEU A 13 23.63 -12.54 20.97
N THR A 14 22.98 -13.68 21.14
CA THR A 14 21.89 -14.15 20.26
C THR A 14 20.68 -13.23 20.35
N LEU A 15 20.28 -12.79 21.55
CA LEU A 15 19.19 -11.83 21.74
C LEU A 15 19.52 -10.47 21.09
N PHE A 16 20.78 -10.02 21.17
CA PHE A 16 21.21 -8.77 20.54
C PHE A 16 21.25 -8.88 19.00
N LEU A 17 21.65 -10.04 18.45
CA LEU A 17 21.64 -10.30 17.02
C LEU A 17 20.21 -10.44 16.48
N THR A 18 19.31 -11.11 17.19
CA THR A 18 17.90 -11.20 16.79
C THR A 18 17.22 -9.84 16.89
N LEU A 19 17.48 -9.04 17.93
CA LEU A 19 16.96 -7.68 18.06
C LEU A 19 17.52 -6.73 16.99
N ALA A 20 18.81 -6.86 16.63
CA ALA A 20 19.44 -6.09 15.55
C ALA A 20 18.90 -6.49 14.16
N CYS A 21 18.63 -7.78 13.92
CA CYS A 21 17.96 -8.24 12.70
C CYS A 21 16.52 -7.73 12.60
N THR A 22 15.75 -7.75 13.71
CA THR A 22 14.39 -7.19 13.69
C THR A 22 14.38 -5.68 13.49
N LEU A 23 15.35 -4.94 14.04
CA LEU A 23 15.48 -3.49 13.82
C LEU A 23 15.87 -3.14 12.36
N ALA A 24 16.59 -4.00 11.64
CA ALA A 24 16.92 -3.79 10.23
C ALA A 24 15.66 -3.83 9.32
N PHE A 25 14.58 -4.50 9.74
CA PHE A 25 13.30 -4.46 9.02
C PHE A 25 12.52 -3.14 9.22
N PHE A 26 12.85 -2.32 10.21
CA PHE A 26 12.14 -1.07 10.52
C PHE A 26 12.68 0.16 9.80
N THR A 27 13.78 0.07 9.06
CA THR A 27 14.31 1.20 8.26
C THR A 27 13.59 1.38 6.93
N GLY A 28 12.69 0.46 6.54
CA GLY A 28 11.87 0.57 5.35
C GLY A 28 10.52 1.20 5.68
N CYS A 29 10.28 2.43 5.26
CA CYS A 29 8.94 2.98 5.16
C CYS A 29 8.09 2.00 4.34
N VAL A 30 7.15 1.27 4.96
CA VAL A 30 6.27 0.37 4.21
C VAL A 30 5.38 1.22 3.33
N ALA A 31 5.71 1.24 2.04
CA ALA A 31 4.92 1.97 1.06
C ALA A 31 3.48 1.43 1.05
N PRO A 32 2.48 2.28 0.79
CA PRO A 32 1.09 1.87 0.72
C PRO A 32 0.90 0.75 -0.30
N PHE A 33 0.43 -0.41 0.14
CA PHE A 33 0.23 -1.55 -0.75
C PHE A 33 -1.25 -1.83 -1.06
N SER A 34 -2.21 -1.15 -0.42
CA SER A 34 -3.61 -1.15 -0.83
C SER A 34 -3.78 -0.60 -2.25
N ASP A 35 -4.82 -1.00 -2.95
CA ASP A 35 -5.16 -0.47 -4.27
C ASP A 35 -6.51 0.26 -4.27
N ILE A 36 -7.54 -0.31 -3.65
CA ILE A 36 -8.89 0.28 -3.44
C ILE A 36 -9.48 0.84 -4.74
N GLN A 37 -9.23 0.17 -5.86
CA GLN A 37 -9.69 0.57 -7.18
C GLN A 37 -10.07 -0.64 -8.03
N SER A 38 -10.86 -0.41 -9.08
CA SER A 38 -11.16 -1.43 -10.07
C SER A 38 -10.19 -1.39 -11.26
N ALA A 39 -10.15 -2.47 -12.06
CA ALA A 39 -9.46 -2.48 -13.35
C ALA A 39 -10.16 -1.63 -14.42
N LYS A 40 -11.43 -1.25 -14.21
CA LYS A 40 -12.20 -0.42 -15.15
C LYS A 40 -11.55 0.94 -15.31
N LEU A 41 -11.52 1.44 -16.54
CA LEU A 41 -11.11 2.81 -16.81
C LEU A 41 -12.30 3.76 -16.68
N LEU A 42 -12.01 5.00 -16.33
CA LEU A 42 -13.00 6.04 -16.15
C LEU A 42 -13.59 6.52 -17.50
N GLY A 43 -12.79 6.43 -18.58
CA GLY A 43 -13.12 7.01 -19.86
C GLY A 43 -12.89 8.53 -19.89
N LYS A 44 -12.70 9.08 -21.06
CA LYS A 44 -12.28 10.47 -21.31
C LYS A 44 -13.16 11.49 -20.57
N GLY A 45 -12.52 12.38 -19.80
CA GLY A 45 -13.15 13.50 -19.11
C GLY A 45 -13.92 13.13 -17.84
N ASN A 46 -13.90 11.87 -17.41
CA ASN A 46 -14.45 11.49 -16.12
C ASN A 46 -13.39 11.55 -15.02
N VAL A 47 -13.85 11.83 -13.82
CA VAL A 47 -13.01 11.96 -12.62
C VAL A 47 -13.56 11.05 -11.52
N GLU A 48 -12.66 10.53 -10.71
CA GLU A 48 -12.97 9.73 -9.52
C GLU A 48 -12.11 10.19 -8.36
N VAL A 49 -12.68 10.23 -7.16
CA VAL A 49 -11.96 10.51 -5.91
C VAL A 49 -12.32 9.43 -4.89
N THR A 50 -11.31 8.94 -4.17
CA THR A 50 -11.46 7.87 -3.19
C THR A 50 -10.68 8.21 -1.92
N PRO A 51 -11.28 8.90 -0.92
CA PRO A 51 -10.74 8.90 0.43
C PRO A 51 -10.73 7.49 1.00
N SER A 52 -9.71 7.17 1.78
CA SER A 52 -9.48 5.82 2.29
C SER A 52 -8.77 5.80 3.64
N PHE A 53 -8.97 4.70 4.34
CA PHE A 53 -8.27 4.34 5.56
C PHE A 53 -7.74 2.91 5.43
N SER A 54 -6.53 2.65 5.94
CA SER A 54 -5.97 1.30 6.05
C SER A 54 -5.32 1.11 7.43
N SER A 55 -5.54 -0.07 8.00
CA SER A 55 -4.85 -0.56 9.19
C SER A 55 -3.90 -1.67 8.77
N VAL A 56 -2.64 -1.57 9.17
CA VAL A 56 -1.57 -2.49 8.79
C VAL A 56 -1.01 -3.18 10.03
N SER A 57 -0.91 -4.49 9.96
CA SER A 57 -0.29 -5.33 10.98
C SER A 57 0.88 -6.10 10.38
N MET A 58 1.91 -6.34 11.17
CA MET A 58 3.03 -7.20 10.84
C MET A 58 2.83 -8.56 11.51
N SER A 59 3.04 -9.64 10.78
CA SER A 59 3.04 -11.00 11.29
C SER A 59 4.41 -11.63 11.10
N SER A 60 5.00 -12.13 12.19
CA SER A 60 6.30 -12.81 12.21
C SER A 60 6.29 -13.85 13.32
N GLU A 61 6.82 -15.06 13.06
CA GLU A 61 6.96 -16.16 14.04
C GLU A 61 5.65 -16.56 14.74
N GLY A 62 4.49 -16.33 14.09
CA GLY A 62 3.17 -16.66 14.64
C GLY A 62 2.54 -15.57 15.50
N GLU A 63 3.23 -14.46 15.75
CA GLU A 63 2.70 -13.28 16.41
C GLU A 63 2.26 -12.24 15.39
N THR A 64 1.17 -11.53 15.68
CA THR A 64 0.65 -10.45 14.84
C THR A 64 0.50 -9.19 15.67
N GLN A 65 1.13 -8.11 15.25
CA GLN A 65 1.09 -6.80 15.90
C GLN A 65 0.64 -5.72 14.91
N HIS A 66 -0.25 -4.83 15.38
CA HIS A 66 -0.58 -3.61 14.65
C HIS A 66 0.65 -2.69 14.59
N VAL A 67 0.97 -2.14 13.40
CA VAL A 67 2.18 -1.33 13.21
C VAL A 67 1.90 0.04 12.61
N GLN A 68 0.86 0.20 11.77
CA GLN A 68 0.64 1.45 11.04
C GLN A 68 -0.85 1.68 10.74
N ASN A 69 -1.22 2.97 10.67
CA ASN A 69 -2.47 3.43 10.07
C ASN A 69 -2.16 4.35 8.89
N HIS A 70 -2.91 4.18 7.80
CA HIS A 70 -2.79 5.00 6.60
C HIS A 70 -4.09 5.76 6.37
N TYR A 71 -3.98 7.06 6.19
CA TYR A 71 -5.08 7.98 5.85
C TYR A 71 -4.79 8.51 4.45
N GLY A 72 -5.60 8.13 3.48
CA GLY A 72 -5.30 8.37 2.08
C GLY A 72 -6.42 9.05 1.30
N VAL A 73 -6.03 9.60 0.17
CA VAL A 73 -6.93 10.01 -0.89
C VAL A 73 -6.32 9.66 -2.25
N GLN A 74 -7.13 9.06 -3.10
CA GLN A 74 -6.76 8.79 -4.49
C GLN A 74 -7.65 9.61 -5.41
N ALA A 75 -7.08 10.09 -6.52
CA ALA A 75 -7.81 10.75 -7.60
C ALA A 75 -7.51 10.05 -8.92
N GLY A 76 -8.54 9.87 -9.75
CA GLY A 76 -8.43 9.32 -11.09
C GLY A 76 -8.95 10.28 -12.13
N PHE A 77 -8.27 10.38 -13.26
CA PHE A 77 -8.61 11.24 -14.40
C PHE A 77 -8.62 10.40 -15.67
N GLY A 78 -9.78 10.24 -16.28
CA GLY A 78 -9.93 9.54 -17.55
C GLY A 78 -9.38 10.36 -18.71
N LEU A 79 -8.24 9.95 -19.26
CA LEU A 79 -7.59 10.66 -20.39
C LEU A 79 -8.11 10.17 -21.74
N SER A 80 -8.39 8.86 -21.84
CA SER A 80 -8.85 8.24 -23.07
C SER A 80 -9.64 6.97 -22.82
N GLY A 81 -10.04 6.28 -23.88
CA GLY A 81 -10.68 4.97 -23.76
C GLY A 81 -9.73 3.84 -23.32
N PHE A 82 -8.42 4.06 -23.31
CA PHE A 82 -7.42 3.03 -22.96
C PHE A 82 -6.49 3.44 -21.82
N MET A 83 -6.55 4.68 -21.31
CA MET A 83 -5.65 5.20 -20.26
C MET A 83 -6.34 6.19 -19.34
N ASP A 84 -6.12 6.01 -18.03
CA ASP A 84 -6.37 6.99 -16.95
C ASP A 84 -5.03 7.45 -16.37
N LEU A 85 -5.02 8.65 -15.80
CA LEU A 85 -3.99 9.12 -14.88
C LEU A 85 -4.52 8.93 -13.44
N ARG A 86 -3.67 8.41 -12.55
CA ARG A 86 -3.98 8.24 -11.13
C ARG A 86 -2.99 9.02 -10.27
N LEU A 87 -3.51 9.65 -9.23
CA LEU A 87 -2.76 10.34 -8.19
C LEU A 87 -3.18 9.76 -6.84
N ARG A 88 -2.22 9.60 -5.93
CA ARG A 88 -2.43 9.11 -4.57
C ARG A 88 -1.64 9.95 -3.60
N TYR A 89 -2.25 10.31 -2.48
CA TYR A 89 -1.58 10.85 -1.30
C TYR A 89 -1.99 10.03 -0.09
N GLU A 90 -1.02 9.73 0.78
CA GLU A 90 -1.28 9.07 2.05
C GLU A 90 -0.43 9.67 3.17
N ARG A 91 -1.04 9.82 4.32
CA ARG A 91 -0.38 10.03 5.60
C ARG A 91 -0.32 8.69 6.32
N ILE A 92 0.87 8.20 6.56
CA ILE A 92 1.15 7.00 7.35
C ILE A 92 1.53 7.42 8.74
N THR A 93 0.92 6.82 9.75
CA THR A 93 1.24 6.99 11.17
C THR A 93 1.44 5.62 11.79
N GLY A 94 2.34 5.52 12.76
CA GLY A 94 2.59 4.29 13.50
C GLY A 94 3.36 4.59 14.77
N ASP A 95 3.46 3.60 15.63
CA ASP A 95 4.21 3.67 16.86
C ASP A 95 5.46 2.77 16.73
N LEU A 96 6.64 3.32 17.03
CA LEU A 96 7.89 2.57 17.06
C LEU A 96 8.04 1.85 18.41
N ASP A 97 7.57 2.49 19.47
CA ASP A 97 7.50 1.98 20.84
C ASP A 97 6.43 2.77 21.63
N ALA A 98 6.29 2.53 22.93
CA ALA A 98 5.27 3.18 23.76
C ALA A 98 5.42 4.71 23.88
N GLU A 99 6.58 5.26 23.50
CA GLU A 99 6.90 6.70 23.66
C GLU A 99 7.14 7.41 22.32
N THR A 100 7.42 6.66 21.24
CA THR A 100 7.86 7.22 19.94
C THR A 100 6.87 6.90 18.83
N SER A 101 6.17 7.90 18.34
CA SER A 101 5.33 7.80 17.14
C SER A 101 6.03 8.39 15.92
N PHE A 102 5.76 7.85 14.74
CA PHE A 102 6.25 8.41 13.49
C PHE A 102 5.11 8.82 12.55
N GLY A 103 5.42 9.70 11.63
CA GLY A 103 4.46 10.13 10.62
C GLY A 103 5.16 10.47 9.30
N VAL A 104 4.76 9.75 8.25
CA VAL A 104 5.31 9.86 6.90
C VAL A 104 4.22 10.20 5.92
N ASN A 105 4.52 11.06 4.95
CA ASN A 105 3.64 11.34 3.83
C ASN A 105 4.14 10.63 2.59
N VAL A 106 3.24 10.09 1.78
CA VAL A 106 3.56 9.43 0.52
C VAL A 106 2.74 10.04 -0.59
N ILE A 107 3.39 10.34 -1.71
CA ILE A 107 2.74 10.72 -2.96
C ILE A 107 3.10 9.68 -4.01
N GLY A 108 2.09 9.24 -4.77
CA GLY A 108 2.27 8.37 -5.92
C GLY A 108 1.42 8.85 -7.09
N PHE A 109 1.94 8.74 -8.30
CA PHE A 109 1.21 9.09 -9.51
C PHE A 109 1.64 8.20 -10.68
N GLY A 110 0.74 7.93 -11.60
CA GLY A 110 1.07 7.13 -12.76
C GLY A 110 -0.11 6.80 -13.65
N PRO A 111 0.18 6.29 -14.85
CA PRO A 111 -0.82 5.85 -15.79
C PRO A 111 -1.40 4.48 -15.40
N LYS A 112 -2.69 4.33 -15.65
CA LYS A 112 -3.39 3.05 -15.67
C LYS A 112 -3.87 2.73 -17.07
N PHE A 113 -3.45 1.60 -17.61
CA PHE A 113 -3.70 1.15 -18.98
C PHE A 113 -4.69 -0.02 -18.98
N ARG A 114 -5.62 -0.02 -19.92
CA ARG A 114 -6.47 -1.16 -20.21
C ARG A 114 -5.65 -2.26 -20.90
N LEU A 115 -5.62 -3.45 -20.31
CA LEU A 115 -5.08 -4.65 -20.96
C LEU A 115 -6.20 -5.46 -21.61
N ALA A 116 -7.34 -5.63 -20.93
CA ALA A 116 -8.50 -6.29 -21.47
C ALA A 116 -9.79 -5.56 -21.04
N LYS A 117 -10.81 -5.65 -21.89
CA LYS A 117 -12.04 -4.88 -21.75
C LYS A 117 -12.68 -5.06 -20.37
N ASN A 118 -12.66 -3.99 -19.57
CA ASN A 118 -13.36 -3.83 -18.28
C ASN A 118 -12.99 -4.82 -17.15
N TRP A 119 -12.05 -5.76 -17.35
CA TRP A 119 -11.72 -6.73 -16.32
C TRP A 119 -10.22 -6.83 -15.99
N LEU A 120 -9.32 -6.28 -16.81
CA LEU A 120 -7.88 -6.30 -16.57
C LEU A 120 -7.24 -4.97 -16.95
N ALA A 121 -6.42 -4.44 -16.06
CA ALA A 121 -5.62 -3.22 -16.28
C ALA A 121 -4.24 -3.35 -15.66
N LEU A 122 -3.28 -2.63 -16.24
CA LEU A 122 -1.95 -2.41 -15.68
C LEU A 122 -1.86 -0.97 -15.17
N TYR A 123 -1.50 -0.81 -13.91
CA TYR A 123 -1.24 0.48 -13.29
C TYR A 123 0.25 0.58 -12.94
N VAL A 124 0.92 1.65 -13.35
CA VAL A 124 2.37 1.81 -13.15
C VAL A 124 2.64 3.17 -12.50
N PRO A 125 2.39 3.31 -11.20
CA PRO A 125 2.74 4.53 -10.48
C PRO A 125 4.22 4.56 -10.14
N VAL A 126 4.74 5.78 -10.09
CA VAL A 126 5.96 6.15 -9.39
C VAL A 126 5.58 6.99 -8.18
N GLY A 127 6.31 6.86 -7.09
CA GLY A 127 6.02 7.61 -5.88
C GLY A 127 7.25 7.76 -4.99
N PHE A 128 7.10 8.62 -3.99
CA PHE A 128 8.11 8.89 -2.99
C PHE A 128 7.47 9.23 -1.65
N ALA A 129 8.26 9.05 -0.58
CA ALA A 129 7.89 9.45 0.77
C ALA A 129 8.60 10.75 1.17
N PHE A 130 7.97 11.51 2.07
CA PHE A 130 8.54 12.72 2.65
C PHE A 130 8.02 12.93 4.08
N GLY A 131 8.82 13.60 4.90
CA GLY A 131 8.49 13.86 6.31
C GLY A 131 9.74 14.30 7.05
N ASN A 132 9.64 14.35 8.38
CA ASN A 132 10.81 14.61 9.22
C ASN A 132 11.80 13.45 9.05
N ASP A 133 13.09 13.79 8.94
CA ASP A 133 14.21 12.85 8.84
C ASP A 133 14.17 11.90 7.62
N ILE A 134 13.40 12.25 6.57
CA ILE A 134 13.31 11.49 5.34
C ILE A 134 13.98 12.23 4.19
N THR A 135 14.98 11.60 3.58
CA THR A 135 15.60 12.09 2.35
C THR A 135 14.77 11.63 1.14
N ILE A 136 14.02 12.54 0.53
CA ILE A 136 13.11 12.24 -0.59
C ILE A 136 13.80 11.45 -1.71
N ALA A 137 15.08 11.81 -2.04
CA ALA A 137 15.85 11.17 -3.10
C ALA A 137 16.02 9.65 -2.90
N ASP A 138 15.96 9.18 -1.67
CA ASP A 138 16.21 7.78 -1.31
C ASP A 138 14.93 6.95 -1.30
N THR A 139 13.75 7.59 -1.35
CA THR A 139 12.45 6.92 -1.17
C THR A 139 11.69 6.64 -2.47
N TRP A 140 12.24 6.99 -3.61
CA TRP A 140 11.57 6.78 -4.89
C TRP A 140 11.37 5.31 -5.20
N GLN A 141 10.12 4.96 -5.55
CA GLN A 141 9.72 3.60 -5.90
C GLN A 141 8.80 3.58 -7.12
N VAL A 142 8.81 2.47 -7.85
CA VAL A 142 7.88 2.16 -8.94
C VAL A 142 7.06 0.94 -8.55
N HIS A 143 5.72 1.01 -8.70
CA HIS A 143 4.80 -0.04 -8.25
C HIS A 143 3.95 -0.62 -9.39
N PRO A 144 4.52 -1.36 -10.37
CA PRO A 144 3.71 -2.02 -11.37
C PRO A 144 2.68 -2.95 -10.71
N THR A 145 1.41 -2.69 -11.02
CA THR A 145 0.26 -3.35 -10.40
C THR A 145 -0.67 -3.89 -11.48
N LEU A 146 -0.94 -5.18 -11.44
CA LEU A 146 -1.99 -5.80 -12.23
C LEU A 146 -3.30 -5.74 -11.46
N LEU A 147 -4.33 -5.15 -12.07
CA LEU A 147 -5.65 -4.98 -11.48
C LEU A 147 -6.64 -5.87 -12.21
N GLY A 148 -7.41 -6.67 -11.44
CA GLY A 148 -8.55 -7.42 -11.93
C GLY A 148 -9.88 -6.79 -11.52
N THR A 149 -10.96 -7.08 -12.25
CA THR A 149 -12.33 -6.73 -11.84
C THR A 149 -13.32 -7.73 -12.40
N TRP A 150 -14.08 -8.35 -11.51
CA TRP A 150 -15.26 -9.14 -11.85
C TRP A 150 -16.51 -8.40 -11.36
N ALA A 151 -17.37 -7.98 -12.29
CA ALA A 151 -18.57 -7.23 -11.97
C ALA A 151 -19.80 -8.16 -11.93
N PHE A 152 -20.57 -8.05 -10.88
CA PHE A 152 -21.82 -8.77 -10.66
C PHE A 152 -22.98 -7.76 -10.66
N GLY A 153 -23.47 -7.46 -11.86
CA GLY A 153 -24.47 -6.44 -12.06
C GLY A 153 -23.92 -5.01 -11.90
N LYS A 154 -24.73 -4.12 -11.33
CA LYS A 154 -24.39 -2.70 -11.10
C LYS A 154 -23.93 -2.43 -9.66
N SER A 155 -24.12 -3.39 -8.76
CA SER A 155 -24.05 -3.13 -7.32
C SER A 155 -22.84 -3.76 -6.66
N PHE A 156 -22.19 -4.71 -7.30
CA PHE A 156 -21.07 -5.43 -6.69
C PHE A 156 -19.95 -5.70 -7.70
N GLU A 157 -18.71 -5.51 -7.25
CA GLU A 157 -17.49 -5.92 -7.94
C GLU A 157 -16.55 -6.64 -6.98
N LEU A 158 -15.78 -7.58 -7.51
CA LEU A 158 -14.61 -8.17 -6.86
C LEU A 158 -13.37 -7.67 -7.58
N ASN A 159 -12.38 -7.15 -6.83
CA ASN A 159 -11.23 -6.44 -7.37
C ASN A 159 -9.91 -7.03 -6.82
N PRO A 160 -9.43 -8.17 -7.34
CA PRO A 160 -8.09 -8.66 -6.99
C PRO A 160 -7.00 -7.78 -7.62
N SER A 161 -5.86 -7.68 -6.94
CA SER A 161 -4.66 -7.06 -7.49
C SER A 161 -3.38 -7.77 -7.09
N ALA A 162 -2.34 -7.63 -7.92
CA ALA A 162 -0.99 -8.07 -7.63
C ALA A 162 -0.03 -6.94 -7.98
N LYS A 163 0.87 -6.60 -7.06
CA LYS A 163 1.76 -5.45 -7.12
C LYS A 163 3.19 -5.87 -6.80
N ILE A 164 4.15 -5.30 -7.53
CA ILE A 164 5.56 -5.35 -7.19
C ILE A 164 5.99 -3.93 -6.80
N MET A 165 6.63 -3.79 -5.65
CA MET A 165 7.10 -2.51 -5.14
C MET A 165 8.62 -2.49 -5.27
N ILE A 166 9.13 -1.74 -6.24
CA ILE A 166 10.54 -1.73 -6.66
C ILE A 166 11.16 -0.41 -6.23
N PRO A 167 12.07 -0.41 -5.24
CA PRO A 167 12.83 0.79 -4.88
C PRO A 167 13.79 1.14 -6.03
N LEU A 168 13.93 2.44 -6.32
CA LEU A 168 14.87 2.91 -7.34
C LEU A 168 16.30 3.02 -6.78
N LYS A 169 16.45 3.12 -5.48
CA LYS A 169 17.72 3.03 -4.76
C LYS A 169 17.83 1.63 -4.13
N LYS A 170 18.62 0.76 -4.75
CA LYS A 170 18.66 -0.70 -4.43
C LYS A 170 19.36 -1.06 -3.11
N ASP A 171 20.23 -0.18 -2.60
CA ASP A 171 21.08 -0.49 -1.44
C ASP A 171 20.38 -0.26 -0.09
N GLU A 172 19.16 0.27 -0.09
CA GLU A 172 18.45 0.64 1.14
C GLU A 172 17.13 -0.10 1.37
N PHE A 173 16.50 -0.62 0.32
CA PHE A 173 15.16 -1.23 0.45
C PHE A 173 15.04 -2.49 -0.40
N ASP A 174 14.38 -3.51 0.16
CA ASP A 174 14.02 -4.72 -0.56
C ASP A 174 12.85 -4.50 -1.54
N THR A 175 12.84 -5.29 -2.61
CA THR A 175 11.64 -5.40 -3.45
C THR A 175 10.57 -6.17 -2.70
N LEU A 176 9.36 -5.59 -2.61
CA LEU A 176 8.21 -6.21 -1.96
C LEU A 176 7.15 -6.60 -2.99
N TYR A 177 6.37 -7.62 -2.63
CA TYR A 177 5.26 -8.14 -3.41
C TYR A 177 3.99 -8.03 -2.60
N ALA A 178 2.94 -7.44 -3.17
CA ALA A 178 1.65 -7.33 -2.51
C ALA A 178 0.54 -7.97 -3.33
N PHE A 179 -0.37 -8.64 -2.63
CA PHE A 179 -1.55 -9.26 -3.20
C PHE A 179 -2.77 -8.76 -2.41
N ASN A 180 -3.74 -8.19 -3.12
CA ASN A 180 -4.93 -7.66 -2.49
C ASN A 180 -6.20 -8.28 -3.08
N LEU A 181 -7.21 -8.38 -2.26
CA LEU A 181 -8.55 -8.74 -2.64
C LEU A 181 -9.52 -7.67 -2.12
N GLY A 182 -9.99 -6.85 -3.04
CA GLY A 182 -10.96 -5.80 -2.77
C GLY A 182 -12.35 -6.14 -3.29
N ALA A 183 -13.34 -5.42 -2.79
CA ALA A 183 -14.69 -5.42 -3.33
C ALA A 183 -15.16 -3.98 -3.56
N ALA A 184 -16.21 -3.80 -4.39
CA ALA A 184 -16.96 -2.57 -4.47
C ALA A 184 -18.44 -2.87 -4.25
N ILE A 185 -19.05 -2.13 -3.34
CA ILE A 185 -20.46 -2.34 -2.92
C ILE A 185 -21.19 -1.00 -3.03
N SER A 186 -22.29 -0.98 -3.78
CA SER A 186 -23.07 0.23 -4.04
C SER A 186 -24.44 -0.10 -4.59
N THR A 187 -25.31 0.90 -4.77
CA THR A 187 -26.48 0.81 -5.63
C THR A 187 -26.11 0.96 -7.12
N ASP A 188 -25.01 1.68 -7.41
CA ASP A 188 -24.46 1.84 -8.76
C ASP A 188 -22.95 2.16 -8.63
N VAL A 189 -22.10 1.13 -8.80
CA VAL A 189 -20.63 1.24 -8.65
C VAL A 189 -19.99 2.17 -9.68
N SER A 190 -20.68 2.55 -10.74
CA SER A 190 -20.20 3.54 -11.70
C SER A 190 -20.31 4.98 -11.17
N LYS A 191 -21.07 5.21 -10.12
CA LYS A 191 -21.29 6.51 -9.50
C LYS A 191 -20.59 6.65 -8.18
N TRP A 192 -20.76 5.68 -7.30
CA TRP A 192 -20.11 5.63 -5.99
C TRP A 192 -19.94 4.19 -5.52
N ALA A 193 -19.02 3.92 -4.62
CA ALA A 193 -18.90 2.62 -3.98
C ALA A 193 -18.14 2.70 -2.65
N VAL A 194 -18.56 1.89 -1.67
CA VAL A 194 -17.70 1.52 -0.54
C VAL A 194 -16.79 0.39 -1.02
N ARG A 195 -15.48 0.53 -0.77
CA ARG A 195 -14.46 -0.42 -1.23
C ARG A 195 -13.65 -0.99 -0.05
N PRO A 196 -14.13 -2.05 0.59
CA PRO A 196 -13.30 -2.83 1.51
C PRO A 196 -12.24 -3.60 0.72
N GLU A 197 -11.06 -3.74 1.31
CA GLU A 197 -9.93 -4.50 0.74
C GLU A 197 -9.11 -5.14 1.85
N ILE A 198 -8.68 -6.38 1.65
CA ILE A 198 -7.68 -7.06 2.45
C ILE A 198 -6.46 -7.34 1.59
N GLY A 199 -5.28 -7.33 2.19
CA GLY A 199 -4.04 -7.56 1.44
C GLY A 199 -2.92 -8.12 2.29
N ILE A 200 -1.95 -8.71 1.61
CA ILE A 200 -0.70 -9.19 2.17
C ILE A 200 0.47 -8.60 1.37
N CYS A 201 1.53 -8.21 2.07
CA CYS A 201 2.77 -7.70 1.48
C CYS A 201 3.97 -8.44 2.09
N THR A 202 4.88 -8.94 1.25
CA THR A 202 6.01 -9.77 1.68
C THR A 202 7.20 -9.64 0.73
N ASN A 203 8.41 -9.91 1.24
CA ASN A 203 9.61 -10.13 0.42
C ASN A 203 9.95 -11.63 0.27
N PHE A 204 9.11 -12.53 0.79
CA PHE A 204 9.30 -13.99 0.82
C PHE A 204 10.52 -14.47 1.64
N GLN A 205 11.14 -13.61 2.46
CA GLN A 205 12.33 -13.96 3.26
C GLN A 205 12.04 -14.09 4.77
N GLY A 206 10.80 -13.87 5.19
CA GLY A 206 10.43 -13.92 6.61
C GLY A 206 9.01 -13.44 6.86
N GLY A 207 8.82 -12.51 7.80
CA GLY A 207 7.53 -11.94 8.14
C GLY A 207 6.80 -11.27 6.96
N HIS A 208 5.53 -11.02 7.15
CA HIS A 208 4.70 -10.35 6.16
C HIS A 208 3.82 -9.29 6.81
N PHE A 209 3.42 -8.32 6.02
CA PHE A 209 2.44 -7.33 6.43
C PHE A 209 1.06 -7.73 5.93
N MET A 210 0.07 -7.55 6.77
CA MET A 210 -1.35 -7.70 6.44
C MET A 210 -2.04 -6.35 6.57
N GLN A 211 -2.97 -6.06 5.66
CA GLN A 211 -3.78 -4.85 5.75
C GLN A 211 -5.25 -5.16 5.66
N PHE A 212 -6.02 -4.34 6.36
CA PHE A 212 -7.43 -4.12 6.11
C PHE A 212 -7.63 -2.66 5.72
N SER A 213 -8.32 -2.44 4.60
CA SER A 213 -8.53 -1.10 4.06
C SER A 213 -10.01 -0.87 3.73
N VAL A 214 -10.43 0.37 3.79
CA VAL A 214 -11.75 0.79 3.32
C VAL A 214 -11.63 2.14 2.61
N GLY A 215 -12.28 2.28 1.46
CA GLY A 215 -12.39 3.53 0.72
C GLY A 215 -13.83 3.85 0.35
N LEU A 216 -14.11 5.12 0.10
CA LEU A 216 -15.37 5.60 -0.47
C LEU A 216 -15.08 6.24 -1.83
N THR A 217 -15.38 5.53 -2.90
CA THR A 217 -15.23 6.05 -4.25
C THR A 217 -16.42 6.91 -4.65
N LEU A 218 -16.13 8.10 -5.17
CA LEU A 218 -17.10 9.03 -5.76
C LEU A 218 -16.65 9.36 -7.18
N SER A 219 -17.50 9.07 -8.16
CA SER A 219 -17.20 9.31 -9.58
C SER A 219 -18.02 10.48 -10.12
N SER A 220 -17.49 11.15 -11.15
CA SER A 220 -18.20 12.24 -11.85
C SER A 220 -19.55 11.83 -12.43
N GLY A 221 -19.77 10.53 -12.66
CA GLY A 221 -21.07 9.98 -13.02
C GLY A 221 -22.17 10.19 -11.98
N LEU A 222 -21.82 10.48 -10.72
CA LEU A 222 -22.76 10.84 -9.67
C LEU A 222 -23.43 12.19 -9.92
N PHE A 223 -22.74 13.12 -10.57
CA PHE A 223 -23.17 14.52 -10.80
C PHE A 223 -23.72 14.74 -12.21
N LYS A 224 -23.64 13.74 -13.08
CA LYS A 224 -24.26 13.79 -14.41
C LYS A 224 -25.70 13.35 -14.31
N LYS A 225 -26.63 14.28 -14.65
CA LYS A 225 -28.06 13.99 -14.82
C LYS A 225 -28.33 13.28 -16.13
#